data_21682048eaf81e935ca30296a0e02c18
#
_entry.id   21682048eaf81e935ca30296a0e02c18
#
_cell.length_a   1.000
_cell.length_b   1.000
_cell.length_c   1.000
_cell.angle_alpha   90.00
_cell.angle_beta   90.00
_cell.angle_gamma   90.00
#
_symmetry.space_group_name_H-M   'P 1'
#
loop_
_entity.id
_entity.type
_entity.pdbx_description
1 polymer ?
#
loop_
_entity_poly.entity_id
_entity_poly.type
_entity_poly.pdbx_seq_one_letter_code
_entity_poly.pdbx_strand_id
1 'polypeptide(L)'
;MDKSDLRIEQLQQYLDKKKGVVESDIKEYNQQLGKNYLHFFDWHADDLYKACYMDKNYKAIQEAIDAAETPKDIEGYLKRCTLYVEEDLLNGPLVKKSTSPMSNMAHSLEIECKQKLLKDLRYLNRLLQSETVSERIRPQEAPRQEIVPVKEKKKTGPRLR
;
A
#
# COMPACT_ATOMS: atom_id res chain seq x y z
N MET A 1 25.74 0.18 -1.67
CA MET A 1 24.64 0.05 -0.69
C MET A 1 24.90 -1.17 0.16
N ASP A 2 24.88 -1.01 1.45
CA ASP A 2 24.99 -2.16 2.35
C ASP A 2 23.72 -3.01 2.26
N LYS A 3 23.82 -4.16 1.59
CA LYS A 3 22.71 -5.09 1.39
C LYS A 3 22.31 -5.83 2.68
N SER A 4 22.99 -5.54 3.79
CA SER A 4 22.72 -6.15 5.09
C SER A 4 21.61 -5.47 5.90
N ASP A 5 21.02 -4.39 5.38
CA ASP A 5 19.90 -3.74 6.05
C ASP A 5 18.63 -4.60 5.90
N LEU A 6 18.21 -5.20 6.99
CA LEU A 6 17.04 -6.08 7.04
C LEU A 6 15.74 -5.37 6.58
N ARG A 7 15.66 -4.06 6.75
CA ARG A 7 14.50 -3.28 6.29
C ARG A 7 14.41 -3.27 4.76
N ILE A 8 15.57 -3.17 4.09
CA ILE A 8 15.63 -3.22 2.62
C ILE A 8 15.30 -4.62 2.12
N GLU A 9 15.77 -5.66 2.79
CA GLU A 9 15.39 -7.04 2.45
C GLU A 9 13.88 -7.26 2.58
N GLN A 10 13.26 -6.79 3.65
CA GLN A 10 11.81 -6.88 3.85
C GLN A 10 11.04 -6.10 2.79
N LEU A 11 11.51 -4.92 2.45
CA LEU A 11 10.93 -4.09 1.38
C LEU A 11 11.01 -4.82 0.03
N GLN A 12 12.18 -5.39 -0.29
CA GLN A 12 12.39 -6.14 -1.53
C GLN A 12 11.50 -7.39 -1.58
N GLN A 13 11.38 -8.14 -0.50
CA GLN A 13 10.49 -9.30 -0.42
C GLN A 13 9.02 -8.92 -0.64
N TYR A 14 8.57 -7.84 -0.05
CA TYR A 14 7.23 -7.34 -0.27
C TYR A 14 6.98 -6.94 -1.73
N LEU A 15 7.92 -6.20 -2.32
CA LEU A 15 7.85 -5.77 -3.70
C LEU A 15 7.87 -6.97 -4.66
N ASP A 16 8.75 -7.95 -4.43
CA ASP A 16 8.82 -9.17 -5.24
C ASP A 16 7.52 -9.96 -5.21
N LYS A 17 6.91 -10.07 -4.05
CA LYS A 17 5.61 -10.73 -3.91
C LYS A 17 4.52 -10.01 -4.72
N LYS A 18 4.46 -8.68 -4.62
CA LYS A 18 3.48 -7.87 -5.37
C LYS A 18 3.71 -7.95 -6.88
N LYS A 19 4.95 -7.84 -7.32
CA LYS A 19 5.33 -7.99 -8.74
C LYS A 19 4.94 -9.37 -9.28
N GLY A 20 5.26 -10.42 -8.55
CA GLY A 20 4.94 -11.79 -8.95
C GLY A 20 3.46 -12.02 -9.16
N VAL A 21 2.59 -11.48 -8.30
CA VAL A 21 1.14 -11.57 -8.43
C VAL A 21 0.66 -10.86 -9.70
N VAL A 22 1.07 -9.61 -9.93
CA VAL A 22 0.60 -8.85 -11.10
C VAL A 22 1.16 -9.41 -12.42
N GLU A 23 2.37 -9.90 -12.44
CA GLU A 23 2.96 -10.56 -13.63
C GLU A 23 2.21 -11.84 -14.00
N SER A 24 1.82 -12.64 -12.99
CA SER A 24 0.99 -13.82 -13.18
C SER A 24 -0.40 -13.48 -13.71
N ASP A 25 -1.03 -12.45 -13.16
CA ASP A 25 -2.33 -11.96 -13.60
C ASP A 25 -2.29 -11.46 -15.06
N ILE A 26 -1.29 -10.67 -15.40
CA ILE A 26 -1.09 -10.15 -16.77
C ILE A 26 -0.95 -11.32 -17.75
N LYS A 27 -0.16 -12.31 -17.41
CA LYS A 27 0.03 -13.50 -18.25
C LYS A 27 -1.28 -14.25 -18.47
N GLU A 28 -2.06 -14.45 -17.43
CA GLU A 28 -3.36 -15.12 -17.49
C GLU A 28 -4.36 -14.33 -18.35
N TYR A 29 -4.49 -13.02 -18.10
CA TYR A 29 -5.40 -12.18 -18.88
C TYR A 29 -5.00 -12.06 -20.35
N ASN A 30 -3.71 -12.01 -20.66
CA ASN A 30 -3.25 -12.04 -22.06
C ASN A 30 -3.61 -13.34 -22.76
N GLN A 31 -3.59 -14.49 -22.07
CA GLN A 31 -4.03 -15.76 -22.63
C GLN A 31 -5.54 -15.76 -22.89
N GLN A 32 -6.33 -15.21 -21.97
CA GLN A 32 -7.79 -15.11 -22.13
C GLN A 32 -8.16 -14.14 -23.25
N LEU A 33 -7.48 -13.01 -23.39
CA LEU A 33 -7.65 -12.08 -24.49
C LEU A 33 -7.46 -12.76 -25.85
N GLY A 34 -6.44 -13.59 -25.99
CA GLY A 34 -6.15 -14.32 -27.22
C GLY A 34 -7.20 -15.37 -27.59
N LYS A 35 -8.02 -15.82 -26.62
CA LYS A 35 -9.06 -16.85 -26.85
C LYS A 35 -10.39 -16.26 -27.31
N ASN A 36 -10.84 -15.17 -26.70
CA ASN A 36 -12.12 -14.54 -27.00
C ASN A 36 -12.10 -13.06 -26.61
N TYR A 37 -11.94 -12.18 -27.59
CA TYR A 37 -11.85 -10.74 -27.40
C TYR A 37 -13.09 -10.13 -26.75
N LEU A 38 -14.29 -10.47 -27.25
CA LEU A 38 -15.53 -9.87 -26.76
C LEU A 38 -15.79 -10.25 -25.32
N HIS A 39 -15.65 -11.52 -25.00
CA HIS A 39 -15.81 -12.02 -23.62
C HIS A 39 -14.77 -11.38 -22.68
N PHE A 40 -13.52 -11.23 -23.15
CA PHE A 40 -12.48 -10.57 -22.38
C PHE A 40 -12.81 -9.10 -22.06
N PHE A 41 -13.24 -8.34 -23.07
CA PHE A 41 -13.63 -6.94 -22.86
C PHE A 41 -14.84 -6.79 -21.97
N ASP A 42 -15.79 -7.72 -22.04
CA ASP A 42 -16.98 -7.68 -21.19
C ASP A 42 -16.68 -7.95 -19.71
N TRP A 43 -15.68 -8.78 -19.42
CA TRP A 43 -15.47 -9.30 -18.06
C TRP A 43 -14.10 -9.07 -17.43
N HIS A 44 -13.05 -8.83 -18.21
CA HIS A 44 -11.67 -8.86 -17.72
C HIS A 44 -10.80 -7.67 -18.13
N ALA A 45 -11.29 -6.76 -18.95
CA ALA A 45 -10.48 -5.64 -19.43
C ALA A 45 -10.07 -4.68 -18.32
N ASP A 46 -10.94 -4.47 -17.34
CA ASP A 46 -10.66 -3.67 -16.15
C ASP A 46 -9.57 -4.30 -15.28
N ASP A 47 -9.63 -5.60 -15.09
CA ASP A 47 -8.63 -6.34 -14.29
C ASP A 47 -7.24 -6.29 -14.95
N LEU A 48 -7.18 -6.45 -16.27
CA LEU A 48 -5.92 -6.32 -17.01
C LEU A 48 -5.36 -4.91 -16.92
N TYR A 49 -6.20 -3.89 -17.06
CA TYR A 49 -5.78 -2.49 -16.89
C TYR A 49 -5.15 -2.26 -15.51
N LYS A 50 -5.83 -2.70 -14.46
CA LYS A 50 -5.36 -2.56 -13.09
C LYS A 50 -4.02 -3.29 -12.87
N ALA A 51 -3.91 -4.51 -13.36
CA ALA A 51 -2.66 -5.28 -13.24
C ALA A 51 -1.50 -4.59 -13.96
N CYS A 52 -1.71 -4.10 -15.17
CA CYS A 52 -0.69 -3.38 -15.94
C CYS A 52 -0.29 -2.06 -15.28
N TYR A 53 -1.24 -1.33 -14.70
CA TYR A 53 -0.96 -0.09 -13.97
C TYR A 53 -0.08 -0.34 -12.75
N MET A 54 -0.43 -1.34 -11.96
CA MET A 54 0.34 -1.71 -10.76
C MET A 54 1.73 -2.25 -11.13
N ASP A 55 1.84 -3.08 -12.17
CA ASP A 55 3.11 -3.61 -12.68
C ASP A 55 4.07 -2.48 -13.08
N LYS A 56 3.60 -1.50 -13.83
CA LYS A 56 4.37 -0.31 -14.20
C LYS A 56 4.92 0.42 -12.98
N ASN A 57 4.11 0.61 -11.95
CA ASN A 57 4.51 1.32 -10.75
C ASN A 57 5.47 0.49 -9.87
N TYR A 58 5.25 -0.81 -9.74
CA TYR A 58 6.18 -1.67 -9.02
C TYR A 58 7.54 -1.76 -9.70
N LYS A 59 7.59 -1.78 -11.02
CA LYS A 59 8.84 -1.73 -11.79
C LYS A 59 9.57 -0.39 -11.59
N ALA A 60 8.86 0.72 -11.54
CA ALA A 60 9.44 2.02 -11.26
C ALA A 60 10.05 2.08 -9.85
N ILE A 61 9.39 1.51 -8.86
CA ILE A 61 9.92 1.39 -7.49
C ILE A 61 11.18 0.51 -7.50
N GLN A 62 11.17 -0.60 -8.21
CA GLN A 62 12.34 -1.48 -8.32
C GLN A 62 13.53 -0.77 -8.95
N GLU A 63 13.33 -0.04 -10.02
CA GLU A 63 14.37 0.76 -10.67
C GLU A 63 14.97 1.79 -9.71
N ALA A 64 14.14 2.43 -8.89
CA ALA A 64 14.60 3.37 -7.89
C ALA A 64 15.42 2.70 -6.78
N ILE A 65 15.03 1.49 -6.37
CA ILE A 65 15.79 0.69 -5.39
C ILE A 65 17.15 0.29 -5.97
N ASP A 66 17.17 -0.15 -7.21
CA ASP A 66 18.39 -0.60 -7.88
C ASP A 66 19.38 0.55 -8.12
N ALA A 67 18.86 1.75 -8.37
CA ALA A 67 19.65 2.97 -8.59
C ALA A 67 20.09 3.66 -7.29
N ALA A 68 19.51 3.30 -6.15
CA ALA A 68 19.81 3.94 -4.86
C ALA A 68 21.21 3.59 -4.36
N GLU A 69 21.94 4.57 -3.91
CA GLU A 69 23.25 4.39 -3.28
C GLU A 69 23.13 4.15 -1.77
N THR A 70 22.12 4.76 -1.16
CA THR A 70 21.87 4.69 0.29
C THR A 70 20.41 4.37 0.59
N PRO A 71 20.10 3.81 1.79
CA PRO A 71 18.71 3.61 2.21
C PRO A 71 17.88 4.90 2.24
N LYS A 72 18.52 6.05 2.49
CA LYS A 72 17.85 7.36 2.47
C LYS A 72 17.36 7.77 1.09
N ASP A 73 18.04 7.33 0.04
CA ASP A 73 17.62 7.59 -1.34
C ASP A 73 16.30 6.87 -1.63
N ILE A 74 16.16 5.65 -1.16
CA ILE A 74 14.92 4.86 -1.27
C ILE A 74 13.81 5.53 -0.47
N GLU A 75 14.09 5.92 0.76
CA GLU A 75 13.13 6.61 1.63
C GLU A 75 12.64 7.92 1.00
N GLY A 76 13.55 8.72 0.48
CA GLY A 76 13.23 9.98 -0.22
C GLY A 76 12.37 9.75 -1.46
N TYR A 77 12.67 8.74 -2.26
CA TYR A 77 11.87 8.36 -3.42
C TYR A 77 10.45 7.95 -3.04
N LEU A 78 10.30 7.06 -2.06
CA LEU A 78 9.00 6.59 -1.61
C LEU A 78 8.15 7.71 -0.99
N LYS A 79 8.75 8.63 -0.26
CA LYS A 79 8.07 9.81 0.27
C LYS A 79 7.55 10.72 -0.85
N ARG A 80 8.37 11.00 -1.86
CA ARG A 80 7.96 11.82 -3.02
C ARG A 80 6.82 11.15 -3.79
N CYS A 81 6.91 9.84 -4.05
CA CYS A 81 5.84 9.09 -4.70
C CYS A 81 4.54 9.14 -3.90
N THR A 82 4.62 8.96 -2.59
CA THR A 82 3.46 9.02 -1.69
C THR A 82 2.79 10.37 -1.75
N LEU A 83 3.55 11.46 -1.64
CA LEU A 83 3.02 12.82 -1.73
C LEU A 83 2.38 13.10 -3.10
N TYR A 84 3.04 12.67 -4.18
CA TYR A 84 2.51 12.84 -5.53
C TYR A 84 1.16 12.15 -5.71
N VAL A 85 1.04 10.90 -5.26
CA VAL A 85 -0.22 10.14 -5.35
C VAL A 85 -1.30 10.75 -4.47
N GLU A 86 -0.97 11.17 -3.25
CA GLU A 86 -1.89 11.85 -2.35
C GLU A 86 -2.43 13.15 -2.95
N GLU A 87 -1.55 14.00 -3.47
CA GLU A 87 -1.94 15.26 -4.11
C GLU A 87 -2.82 15.02 -5.33
N ASP A 88 -2.47 14.04 -6.15
CA ASP A 88 -3.23 13.71 -7.34
C ASP A 88 -4.64 13.20 -7.01
N LEU A 89 -4.78 12.39 -5.97
CA LEU A 89 -6.08 11.94 -5.47
C LEU A 89 -6.91 13.06 -4.81
N LEU A 90 -6.27 14.01 -4.15
CA LEU A 90 -6.96 15.13 -3.49
C LEU A 90 -7.38 16.23 -4.47
N ASN A 91 -6.54 16.54 -5.44
CA ASN A 91 -6.71 17.70 -6.33
C ASN A 91 -7.22 17.33 -7.72
N GLY A 92 -7.09 16.04 -8.10
CA GLY A 92 -7.58 15.55 -9.38
C GLY A 92 -9.09 15.36 -9.41
N PRO A 93 -9.73 15.46 -10.58
CA PRO A 93 -11.15 15.16 -10.71
C PRO A 93 -11.39 13.66 -10.47
N LEU A 94 -12.36 13.33 -9.62
CA LEU A 94 -12.74 11.94 -9.36
C LEU A 94 -13.50 11.32 -10.53
N VAL A 95 -14.15 12.15 -11.34
CA VAL A 95 -14.92 11.74 -12.51
C VAL A 95 -14.43 12.49 -13.72
N LYS A 96 -14.03 11.74 -14.77
CA LYS A 96 -13.70 12.30 -16.07
C LYS A 96 -14.94 12.27 -16.96
N LYS A 97 -15.26 13.40 -17.53
CA LYS A 97 -16.35 13.55 -18.51
C LYS A 97 -15.73 13.86 -19.87
N SER A 98 -15.38 12.83 -20.60
CA SER A 98 -14.94 12.95 -21.99
C SER A 98 -15.98 12.33 -22.93
N THR A 99 -15.83 12.57 -24.23
CA THR A 99 -16.68 11.95 -25.26
C THR A 99 -16.36 10.46 -25.46
N SER A 100 -15.23 9.99 -24.93
CA SER A 100 -14.81 8.57 -25.00
C SER A 100 -15.23 7.84 -23.73
N PRO A 101 -16.18 6.88 -23.78
CA PRO A 101 -16.55 6.06 -22.63
C PRO A 101 -15.38 5.25 -22.07
N MET A 102 -14.49 4.75 -22.92
CA MET A 102 -13.31 3.99 -22.51
C MET A 102 -12.31 4.87 -21.74
N SER A 103 -12.13 6.13 -22.15
CA SER A 103 -11.30 7.08 -21.43
C SER A 103 -11.85 7.41 -20.04
N ASN A 104 -13.16 7.52 -19.91
CA ASN A 104 -13.82 7.77 -18.64
C ASN A 104 -13.68 6.56 -17.69
N MET A 105 -13.82 5.35 -18.23
CA MET A 105 -13.62 4.10 -17.48
C MET A 105 -12.16 3.96 -17.04
N ALA A 106 -11.20 4.19 -17.93
CA ALA A 106 -9.78 4.13 -17.62
C ALA A 106 -9.40 5.09 -16.47
N HIS A 107 -9.97 6.29 -16.47
CA HIS A 107 -9.76 7.25 -15.39
C HIS A 107 -10.27 6.73 -14.04
N SER A 108 -11.44 6.12 -14.01
CA SER A 108 -12.00 5.52 -12.79
C SER A 108 -11.13 4.37 -12.27
N LEU A 109 -10.63 3.52 -13.16
CA LEU A 109 -9.72 2.43 -12.83
C LEU A 109 -8.36 2.94 -12.32
N GLU A 110 -7.87 4.02 -12.90
CA GLU A 110 -6.63 4.67 -12.45
C GLU A 110 -6.75 5.18 -11.02
N ILE A 111 -7.89 5.77 -10.66
CA ILE A 111 -8.14 6.22 -9.28
C ILE A 111 -8.13 5.04 -8.31
N GLU A 112 -8.79 3.93 -8.65
CA GLU A 112 -8.75 2.72 -7.80
C GLU A 112 -7.32 2.20 -7.63
N CYS A 113 -6.54 2.18 -8.71
CA CYS A 113 -5.14 1.76 -8.67
C CYS A 113 -4.28 2.69 -7.83
N LYS A 114 -4.46 4.01 -7.93
CA LYS A 114 -3.77 5.00 -7.10
C LYS A 114 -4.06 4.81 -5.61
N GLN A 115 -5.30 4.47 -5.26
CA GLN A 115 -5.66 4.16 -3.87
C GLN A 115 -4.92 2.92 -3.34
N LYS A 116 -4.83 1.86 -4.15
CA LYS A 116 -4.05 0.66 -3.81
C LYS A 116 -2.56 0.95 -3.73
N LEU A 117 -2.03 1.67 -4.70
CA LEU A 117 -0.63 2.08 -4.72
C LEU A 117 -0.27 2.91 -3.50
N LEU A 118 -1.15 3.81 -3.08
CA LEU A 118 -0.94 4.62 -1.88
C LEU A 118 -0.83 3.76 -0.62
N LYS A 119 -1.64 2.72 -0.49
CA LYS A 119 -1.53 1.75 0.62
C LYS A 119 -0.18 1.03 0.61
N ASP A 120 0.26 0.59 -0.57
CA ASP A 120 1.56 -0.07 -0.73
C ASP A 120 2.71 0.88 -0.39
N LEU A 121 2.68 2.11 -0.91
CA LEU A 121 3.71 3.13 -0.63
C LEU A 121 3.79 3.48 0.86
N ARG A 122 2.66 3.62 1.53
CA ARG A 122 2.61 3.86 2.98
C ARG A 122 3.17 2.68 3.77
N TYR A 123 2.90 1.47 3.33
CA TYR A 123 3.47 0.28 3.95
C TYR A 123 4.99 0.21 3.77
N LEU A 124 5.49 0.44 2.56
CA LEU A 124 6.92 0.48 2.26
C LEU A 124 7.64 1.58 3.05
N ASN A 125 7.06 2.77 3.15
CA ASN A 125 7.59 3.85 3.99
C ASN A 125 7.69 3.43 5.46
N ARG A 126 6.69 2.74 5.99
CA ARG A 126 6.72 2.23 7.37
C ARG A 126 7.80 1.18 7.60
N LEU A 127 8.04 0.31 6.62
CA LEU A 127 9.12 -0.68 6.71
C LEU A 127 10.48 -0.02 6.84
N LEU A 128 10.73 1.08 6.10
CA LEU A 128 11.99 1.81 6.17
C LEU A 128 12.14 2.65 7.44
N GLN A 129 11.04 3.15 7.98
CA GLN A 129 11.02 3.94 9.20
C GLN A 129 11.02 3.08 10.46
N SER A 130 10.67 1.80 10.34
CA SER A 130 10.68 0.91 11.48
C SER A 130 12.12 0.71 11.97
N GLU A 131 12.28 0.80 13.27
CA GLU A 131 13.52 0.50 13.95
C GLU A 131 13.98 -0.94 13.66
N THR A 132 15.26 -1.21 13.79
CA THR A 132 15.84 -2.53 13.54
C THR A 132 15.12 -3.62 14.34
N VAL A 133 15.16 -4.87 13.87
CA VAL A 133 14.43 -6.00 14.50
C VAL A 133 14.69 -6.11 15.99
N SER A 134 15.89 -5.75 16.47
CA SER A 134 16.22 -5.70 17.90
C SER A 134 15.39 -4.67 18.68
N GLU A 135 14.95 -3.61 18.05
CA GLU A 135 14.09 -2.60 18.66
C GLU A 135 12.61 -2.98 18.58
N ARG A 136 12.22 -3.77 17.56
CA ARG A 136 10.86 -4.33 17.47
C ARG A 136 10.59 -5.40 18.53
N ILE A 137 11.62 -6.11 19.01
CA ILE A 137 11.51 -7.17 20.01
C ILE A 137 11.53 -6.59 21.44
N ARG A 138 11.91 -5.33 21.62
CA ARG A 138 11.69 -4.68 22.92
C ARG A 138 10.19 -4.53 23.12
N PRO A 139 9.58 -5.25 24.08
CA PRO A 139 8.21 -4.96 24.44
C PRO A 139 8.19 -3.48 24.80
N GLN A 140 7.35 -2.70 24.12
CA GLN A 140 6.96 -1.43 24.68
C GLN A 140 6.41 -1.78 26.04
N GLU A 141 7.15 -1.48 27.10
CA GLU A 141 6.58 -1.47 28.41
C GLU A 141 5.43 -0.47 28.36
N ALA A 142 4.24 -1.01 28.15
CA ALA A 142 3.04 -0.23 28.37
C ALA A 142 3.21 0.37 29.76
N PRO A 143 3.07 1.70 29.94
CA PRO A 143 3.14 2.27 31.27
C PRO A 143 2.20 1.43 32.14
N ARG A 144 2.75 0.76 33.13
CA ARG A 144 1.95 0.05 34.11
C ARG A 144 0.99 1.09 34.66
N GLN A 145 -0.24 1.02 34.18
CA GLN A 145 -1.30 1.70 34.88
C GLN A 145 -1.30 1.06 36.25
N GLU A 146 -0.76 1.78 37.23
CA GLU A 146 -1.00 1.44 38.60
C GLU A 146 -2.51 1.40 38.76
N ILE A 147 -3.04 0.21 38.88
CA ILE A 147 -4.43 0.02 39.22
C ILE A 147 -4.50 0.52 40.66
N VAL A 148 -4.86 1.79 40.80
CA VAL A 148 -5.21 2.34 42.12
C VAL A 148 -6.43 1.56 42.57
N PRO A 149 -6.35 0.80 43.71
CA PRO A 149 -7.51 0.09 44.18
C PRO A 149 -8.61 1.09 44.49
N VAL A 150 -9.69 1.01 43.76
CA VAL A 150 -10.90 1.77 44.03
C VAL A 150 -11.38 1.30 45.39
N LYS A 151 -11.23 2.14 46.41
CA LYS A 151 -11.87 1.91 47.71
C LYS A 151 -13.38 1.94 47.44
N GLU A 152 -13.99 0.77 47.48
CA GLU A 152 -15.45 0.67 47.53
C GLU A 152 -15.93 1.48 48.72
N LYS A 153 -16.56 2.62 48.48
CA LYS A 153 -17.36 3.30 49.50
C LYS A 153 -18.54 2.41 49.76
N LYS A 154 -18.53 1.72 50.93
CA LYS A 154 -19.73 1.10 51.47
C LYS A 154 -20.82 2.16 51.52
N LYS A 155 -21.78 2.07 50.63
CA LYS A 155 -23.03 2.83 50.76
C LYS A 155 -23.77 2.21 51.98
N THR A 156 -23.68 2.89 53.08
CA THR A 156 -24.66 2.69 54.17
C THR A 156 -25.96 3.30 53.67
N GLY A 157 -26.89 2.46 53.21
CA GLY A 157 -28.23 2.88 52.90
C GLY A 157 -28.96 3.39 54.13
N PRO A 158 -29.88 4.39 53.96
CA PRO A 158 -30.66 4.88 55.07
C PRO A 158 -31.51 3.73 55.65
N ARG A 159 -31.41 3.52 56.96
CA ARG A 159 -32.35 2.67 57.67
C ARG A 159 -33.71 3.37 57.67
N LEU A 160 -34.64 2.81 56.88
CA LEU A 160 -36.04 3.15 57.01
C LEU A 160 -36.58 2.45 58.28
N ARG A 161 -37.15 3.27 59.14
CA ARG A 161 -38.00 2.79 60.23
C ARG A 161 -39.39 2.55 59.72
#